data_678a59dc0971da75d04df6156e603cd8
#
_entry.id   678a59dc0971da75d04df6156e603cd8
#
_cell.length_a   1.000
_cell.length_b   1.000
_cell.length_c   1.000
_cell.angle_alpha   90.00
_cell.angle_beta   90.00
_cell.angle_gamma   90.00
#
_symmetry.space_group_name_H-M   'P 1'
#
loop_
_entity.id
_entity.type
_entity.pdbx_description
1 polymer ?
#
loop_
_entity_poly.entity_id
_entity_poly.type
_entity_poly.pdbx_seq_one_letter_code
_entity_poly.pdbx_strand_id
1 'polypeptide(L)'
;MIRTENLSRIFQTDLIETTALQQVNLEVKKGEFVAIMGPSGCGKSTLLNILGLLDCANAGHYFFDGTEVTGLSEKQRTMLRKGNMGFVFQSFNLIDDLNVFENVELPLVALGTSRSKRKKMVDEMLEYMQIGHRRDHFPRQLSGGQQQRVAVARALITTPKLILADEPTGNLDSQNGEQVMQMLEKLNTAGTTIIMVTHSLNHAERAHRIINLFDGKIITEQVDRTFQPIYNLNS
;
A
#
# COMPACT_ATOMS: atom_id res chain seq x y z
N MET A 1 3.84 13.93 -3.97
CA MET A 1 3.69 12.50 -4.32
C MET A 1 2.26 12.15 -4.71
N ILE A 2 1.30 12.35 -3.81
CA ILE A 2 -0.14 12.19 -4.04
C ILE A 2 -0.84 13.51 -3.76
N ARG A 3 -1.81 13.88 -4.59
CA ARG A 3 -2.74 14.99 -4.34
C ARG A 3 -4.13 14.62 -4.88
N THR A 4 -5.14 14.76 -4.05
CA THR A 4 -6.54 14.63 -4.46
C THR A 4 -7.29 15.93 -4.22
N GLU A 5 -8.19 16.28 -5.12
CA GLU A 5 -9.01 17.49 -5.06
C GLU A 5 -10.48 17.10 -5.27
N ASN A 6 -11.30 17.30 -4.23
CA ASN A 6 -12.72 17.01 -4.21
C ASN A 6 -13.05 15.57 -4.69
N LEU A 7 -12.19 14.61 -4.34
CA LEU A 7 -12.30 13.23 -4.81
C LEU A 7 -13.56 12.57 -4.22
N SER A 8 -14.42 12.04 -5.08
CA SER A 8 -15.68 11.42 -4.66
C SER A 8 -15.86 10.05 -5.30
N ARG A 9 -16.41 9.10 -4.53
CA ARG A 9 -16.75 7.76 -5.00
C ARG A 9 -18.13 7.36 -4.55
N ILE A 10 -18.97 7.03 -5.52
CA ILE A 10 -20.34 6.56 -5.32
C ILE A 10 -20.44 5.17 -5.95
N PHE A 11 -20.92 4.21 -5.20
CA PHE A 11 -21.30 2.90 -5.71
C PHE A 11 -22.80 2.89 -5.95
N GLN A 12 -23.22 2.52 -7.15
CA GLN A 12 -24.61 2.47 -7.53
C GLN A 12 -24.96 1.04 -7.92
N THR A 13 -26.01 0.52 -7.31
CA THR A 13 -26.70 -0.71 -7.73
C THR A 13 -28.11 -0.34 -8.18
N ASP A 14 -28.84 -1.27 -8.76
CA ASP A 14 -30.22 -1.00 -9.25
C ASP A 14 -31.17 -0.48 -8.17
N LEU A 15 -30.86 -0.68 -6.88
CA LEU A 15 -31.74 -0.36 -5.76
C LEU A 15 -31.13 0.61 -4.73
N ILE A 16 -29.81 0.76 -4.70
CA ILE A 16 -29.13 1.49 -3.63
C ILE A 16 -27.97 2.30 -4.22
N GLU A 17 -27.88 3.56 -3.79
CA GLU A 17 -26.73 4.40 -4.00
C GLU A 17 -25.98 4.56 -2.66
N THR A 18 -24.69 4.23 -2.66
CA THR A 18 -23.84 4.36 -1.47
C THR A 18 -22.67 5.30 -1.77
N THR A 19 -22.62 6.43 -1.11
CA THR A 19 -21.50 7.35 -1.20
C THR A 19 -20.37 6.87 -0.28
N ALA A 20 -19.32 6.35 -0.86
CA ALA A 20 -18.16 5.85 -0.11
C ALA A 20 -17.13 6.93 0.19
N LEU A 21 -16.96 7.92 -0.70
CA LEU A 21 -16.08 9.09 -0.50
C LEU A 21 -16.77 10.36 -0.96
N GLN A 22 -16.61 11.44 -0.17
CA GLN A 22 -17.24 12.75 -0.41
C GLN A 22 -16.18 13.85 -0.37
N GLN A 23 -15.83 14.39 -1.54
CA GLN A 23 -14.95 15.56 -1.69
C GLN A 23 -13.65 15.46 -0.88
N VAL A 24 -12.99 14.29 -0.94
CA VAL A 24 -11.75 14.05 -0.21
C VAL A 24 -10.62 14.88 -0.84
N ASN A 25 -10.05 15.76 -0.03
CA ASN A 25 -8.85 16.54 -0.34
C ASN A 25 -7.69 15.98 0.50
N LEU A 26 -6.68 15.44 -0.14
CA LEU A 26 -5.54 14.81 0.50
C LEU A 26 -4.27 15.15 -0.26
N GLU A 27 -3.25 15.57 0.46
CA GLU A 27 -1.89 15.68 -0.07
C GLU A 27 -0.96 14.77 0.74
N VAL A 28 -0.16 13.93 0.06
CA VAL A 28 0.88 13.11 0.67
C VAL A 28 2.21 13.44 0.01
N LYS A 29 3.18 13.84 0.81
CA LYS A 29 4.53 14.20 0.35
C LYS A 29 5.37 12.95 0.08
N LYS A 30 6.42 13.09 -0.73
CA LYS A 30 7.36 12.00 -0.98
C LYS A 30 8.11 11.65 0.31
N GLY A 31 8.23 10.36 0.62
CA GLY A 31 8.84 9.87 1.85
C GLY A 31 7.98 10.02 3.10
N GLU A 32 6.74 10.50 2.98
CA GLU A 32 5.82 10.60 4.10
C GLU A 32 5.22 9.24 4.45
N PHE A 33 5.08 8.95 5.75
CA PHE A 33 4.29 7.84 6.25
C PHE A 33 2.98 8.39 6.82
N VAL A 34 1.86 8.03 6.20
CA VAL A 34 0.52 8.48 6.59
C VAL A 34 -0.30 7.28 7.06
N ALA A 35 -0.95 7.41 8.21
CA ALA A 35 -1.95 6.47 8.69
C ALA A 35 -3.36 7.02 8.47
N ILE A 36 -4.27 6.20 7.93
CA ILE A 36 -5.69 6.52 7.76
C ILE A 36 -6.47 5.68 8.76
N MET A 37 -7.17 6.35 9.67
CA MET A 37 -8.02 5.75 10.68
C MET A 37 -9.49 6.09 10.45
N GLY A 38 -10.38 5.33 11.09
CA GLY A 38 -11.82 5.57 11.08
C GLY A 38 -12.62 4.28 11.30
N PRO A 39 -13.92 4.37 11.56
CA PRO A 39 -14.78 3.22 11.80
C PRO A 39 -14.87 2.29 10.57
N SER A 40 -15.34 1.07 10.79
CA SER A 40 -15.60 0.15 9.67
C SER A 40 -16.63 0.74 8.71
N GLY A 41 -16.45 0.56 7.42
CA GLY A 41 -17.37 1.07 6.39
C GLY A 41 -17.23 2.55 6.04
N CYS A 42 -16.36 3.34 6.70
CA CYS A 42 -16.25 4.80 6.44
C CYS A 42 -15.52 5.17 5.13
N GLY A 43 -15.08 4.19 4.31
CA GLY A 43 -14.46 4.47 3.01
C GLY A 43 -12.93 4.30 2.95
N LYS A 44 -12.24 3.82 4.02
CA LYS A 44 -10.78 3.69 4.05
C LYS A 44 -10.21 2.83 2.93
N SER A 45 -10.68 1.60 2.79
CA SER A 45 -10.21 0.68 1.73
C SER A 45 -10.61 1.19 0.34
N THR A 46 -11.75 1.88 0.21
CA THR A 46 -12.13 2.54 -1.05
C THR A 46 -11.12 3.63 -1.41
N LEU A 47 -10.76 4.48 -0.46
CA LEU A 47 -9.74 5.51 -0.67
C LEU A 47 -8.41 4.87 -1.03
N LEU A 48 -7.96 3.85 -0.28
CA LEU A 48 -6.71 3.14 -0.56
C LEU A 48 -6.69 2.52 -1.96
N ASN A 49 -7.80 1.92 -2.40
CA ASN A 49 -7.93 1.32 -3.73
C ASN A 49 -7.85 2.38 -4.85
N ILE A 50 -8.46 3.55 -4.67
CA ILE A 50 -8.37 4.64 -5.64
C ILE A 50 -6.94 5.20 -5.68
N LEU A 51 -6.32 5.44 -4.51
CA LEU A 51 -4.93 5.89 -4.44
C LEU A 51 -3.97 4.87 -5.07
N GLY A 52 -4.31 3.57 -4.96
CA GLY A 52 -3.60 2.47 -5.60
C GLY A 52 -3.93 2.25 -7.08
N LEU A 53 -4.79 3.07 -7.68
CA LEU A 53 -5.26 2.92 -9.07
C LEU A 53 -5.93 1.56 -9.34
N LEU A 54 -6.42 0.87 -8.29
CA LEU A 54 -7.21 -0.36 -8.41
C LEU A 54 -8.67 -0.05 -8.73
N ASP A 55 -9.17 1.10 -8.28
CA ASP A 55 -10.50 1.63 -8.57
C ASP A 55 -10.38 3.08 -9.07
N CYS A 56 -11.50 3.69 -9.47
CA CYS A 56 -11.56 5.08 -9.94
C CYS A 56 -12.58 5.89 -9.14
N ALA A 57 -12.32 7.19 -9.03
CA ALA A 57 -13.29 8.15 -8.52
C ALA A 57 -14.39 8.43 -9.57
N ASN A 58 -15.58 8.83 -9.10
CA ASN A 58 -16.66 9.31 -9.97
C ASN A 58 -16.52 10.81 -10.26
N ALA A 59 -15.89 11.57 -9.33
CA ALA A 59 -15.68 13.01 -9.49
C ALA A 59 -14.41 13.47 -8.74
N GLY A 60 -13.95 14.67 -9.04
CA GLY A 60 -12.73 15.25 -8.50
C GLY A 60 -11.49 14.86 -9.29
N HIS A 61 -10.32 15.26 -8.79
CA HIS A 61 -9.04 15.05 -9.45
C HIS A 61 -8.09 14.26 -8.56
N TYR A 62 -7.29 13.40 -9.16
CA TYR A 62 -6.23 12.67 -8.49
C TYR A 62 -4.93 12.81 -9.27
N PHE A 63 -3.88 13.25 -8.59
CA PHE A 63 -2.53 13.40 -9.14
C PHE A 63 -1.57 12.45 -8.43
N PHE A 64 -0.84 11.65 -9.21
CA PHE A 64 0.22 10.78 -8.74
C PHE A 64 1.54 11.22 -9.35
N ASP A 65 2.51 11.58 -8.51
CA ASP A 65 3.86 12.04 -8.90
C ASP A 65 3.82 13.19 -9.93
N GLY A 66 2.88 14.13 -9.75
CA GLY A 66 2.66 15.29 -10.61
C GLY A 66 1.81 15.04 -11.86
N THR A 67 1.47 13.79 -12.15
CA THR A 67 0.62 13.42 -13.31
C THR A 67 -0.82 13.25 -12.88
N GLU A 68 -1.76 13.88 -13.57
CA GLU A 68 -3.19 13.63 -13.36
C GLU A 68 -3.57 12.25 -13.86
N VAL A 69 -4.24 11.47 -12.98
CA VAL A 69 -4.57 10.07 -13.26
C VAL A 69 -6.08 9.79 -13.26
N THR A 70 -6.91 10.80 -13.05
CA THR A 70 -8.37 10.68 -12.92
C THR A 70 -9.00 10.07 -14.17
N GLY A 71 -8.64 10.46 -15.34
CA GLY A 71 -9.24 10.00 -16.62
C GLY A 71 -8.54 8.79 -17.25
N LEU A 72 -7.59 8.16 -16.57
CA LEU A 72 -6.83 7.05 -17.15
C LEU A 72 -7.68 5.80 -17.37
N SER A 73 -7.52 5.16 -18.53
CA SER A 73 -8.07 3.83 -18.80
C SER A 73 -7.45 2.79 -17.87
N GLU A 74 -8.12 1.65 -17.69
CA GLU A 74 -7.61 0.55 -16.86
C GLU A 74 -6.20 0.10 -17.29
N LYS A 75 -5.95 0.01 -18.59
CA LYS A 75 -4.63 -0.32 -19.14
C LYS A 75 -3.56 0.70 -18.72
N GLN A 76 -3.86 1.99 -18.78
CA GLN A 76 -2.94 3.05 -18.37
C GLN A 76 -2.70 3.03 -16.86
N ARG A 77 -3.75 2.85 -16.03
CA ARG A 77 -3.62 2.67 -14.58
C ARG A 77 -2.74 1.47 -14.24
N THR A 78 -2.96 0.33 -14.91
CA THR A 78 -2.15 -0.88 -14.74
C THR A 78 -0.68 -0.63 -15.09
N MET A 79 -0.40 0.08 -16.16
CA MET A 79 0.99 0.44 -16.53
C MET A 79 1.63 1.36 -15.51
N LEU A 80 0.87 2.31 -14.97
CA LEU A 80 1.38 3.24 -13.95
C LEU A 80 1.62 2.56 -12.59
N ARG A 81 0.77 1.57 -12.21
CA ARG A 81 0.99 0.77 -10.99
C ARG A 81 2.28 -0.03 -11.04
N LYS A 82 2.57 -0.65 -12.19
CA LYS A 82 3.74 -1.52 -12.36
C LYS A 82 5.03 -0.81 -11.97
N GLY A 83 5.72 -1.35 -10.97
CA GLY A 83 7.00 -0.83 -10.49
C GLY A 83 6.93 0.46 -9.65
N ASN A 84 5.76 1.15 -9.60
CA ASN A 84 5.60 2.36 -8.81
C ASN A 84 4.86 2.13 -7.49
N MET A 85 4.00 1.11 -7.40
CA MET A 85 3.14 0.87 -6.24
C MET A 85 3.28 -0.56 -5.74
N GLY A 86 3.45 -0.73 -4.43
CA GLY A 86 3.40 -1.99 -3.71
C GLY A 86 2.16 -2.06 -2.84
N PHE A 87 1.56 -3.25 -2.70
CA PHE A 87 0.35 -3.47 -1.91
C PHE A 87 0.60 -4.53 -0.85
N VAL A 88 0.21 -4.21 0.39
CA VAL A 88 0.23 -5.11 1.53
C VAL A 88 -1.19 -5.19 2.08
N PHE A 89 -1.80 -6.37 2.07
CA PHE A 89 -3.19 -6.58 2.48
C PHE A 89 -3.27 -7.36 3.80
N GLN A 90 -4.36 -7.20 4.52
CA GLN A 90 -4.66 -7.93 5.75
C GLN A 90 -4.71 -9.44 5.52
N SER A 91 -5.31 -9.89 4.42
CA SER A 91 -5.46 -11.31 4.05
C SER A 91 -4.30 -11.84 3.20
N PHE A 92 -3.15 -11.16 3.22
CA PHE A 92 -1.91 -11.49 2.50
C PHE A 92 -2.05 -11.51 0.98
N ASN A 93 -3.17 -11.98 0.44
CA ASN A 93 -3.48 -12.12 -0.99
C ASN A 93 -2.37 -12.85 -1.77
N LEU A 94 -1.80 -13.89 -1.17
CA LEU A 94 -0.88 -14.79 -1.86
C LEU A 94 -1.66 -15.70 -2.80
N ILE A 95 -1.02 -16.10 -3.90
CA ILE A 95 -1.57 -17.08 -4.82
C ILE A 95 -1.24 -18.47 -4.30
N ASP A 96 -2.26 -19.26 -3.93
CA ASP A 96 -2.12 -20.55 -3.24
C ASP A 96 -1.39 -21.61 -4.08
N ASP A 97 -1.54 -21.54 -5.41
CA ASP A 97 -0.90 -22.45 -6.37
C ASP A 97 0.57 -22.08 -6.69
N LEU A 98 1.06 -20.97 -6.15
CA LEU A 98 2.44 -20.53 -6.30
C LEU A 98 3.19 -20.68 -4.98
N ASN A 99 4.43 -21.14 -5.04
CA ASN A 99 5.30 -21.16 -3.88
C ASN A 99 5.76 -19.75 -3.45
N VAL A 100 6.52 -19.64 -2.38
CA VAL A 100 7.04 -18.36 -1.85
C VAL A 100 7.85 -17.61 -2.90
N PHE A 101 8.78 -18.30 -3.57
CA PHE A 101 9.63 -17.68 -4.60
C PHE A 101 8.76 -17.11 -5.74
N GLU A 102 7.83 -17.90 -6.24
CA GLU A 102 6.96 -17.54 -7.36
C GLU A 102 6.03 -16.37 -7.00
N ASN A 103 5.46 -16.36 -5.79
CA ASN A 103 4.65 -15.23 -5.31
C ASN A 103 5.45 -13.91 -5.31
N VAL A 104 6.71 -13.94 -4.83
CA VAL A 104 7.57 -12.75 -4.78
C VAL A 104 8.07 -12.36 -6.18
N GLU A 105 8.25 -13.32 -7.09
CA GLU A 105 8.72 -13.09 -8.46
C GLU A 105 7.67 -12.38 -9.34
N LEU A 106 6.37 -12.54 -9.07
CA LEU A 106 5.28 -12.07 -9.92
C LEU A 106 5.41 -10.62 -10.43
N PRO A 107 5.70 -9.62 -9.58
CA PRO A 107 5.83 -8.24 -10.05
C PRO A 107 6.97 -8.04 -11.04
N LEU A 108 8.07 -8.79 -10.89
CA LEU A 108 9.21 -8.74 -11.80
C LEU A 108 8.89 -9.40 -13.16
N VAL A 109 8.06 -10.47 -13.14
CA VAL A 109 7.52 -11.08 -14.37
C VAL A 109 6.68 -10.06 -15.12
N ALA A 110 5.78 -9.37 -14.42
CA ALA A 110 4.94 -8.32 -14.99
C ALA A 110 5.72 -7.14 -15.58
N LEU A 111 6.92 -6.87 -15.06
CA LEU A 111 7.86 -5.86 -15.58
C LEU A 111 8.73 -6.37 -16.74
N GLY A 112 8.61 -7.65 -17.14
CA GLY A 112 9.44 -8.24 -18.20
C GLY A 112 10.91 -8.42 -17.81
N THR A 113 11.23 -8.46 -16.52
CA THR A 113 12.60 -8.67 -16.03
C THR A 113 13.11 -10.06 -16.44
N SER A 114 14.36 -10.18 -16.90
CA SER A 114 14.94 -11.45 -17.32
C SER A 114 15.01 -12.49 -16.19
N ARG A 115 14.87 -13.77 -16.51
CA ARG A 115 14.81 -14.87 -15.52
C ARG A 115 16.02 -14.88 -14.56
N SER A 116 17.22 -14.68 -15.08
CA SER A 116 18.44 -14.66 -14.26
C SER A 116 18.41 -13.51 -13.24
N LYS A 117 18.00 -12.30 -13.68
CA LYS A 117 17.86 -11.12 -12.79
C LYS A 117 16.77 -11.32 -11.75
N ARG A 118 15.59 -11.86 -12.16
CA ARG A 118 14.49 -12.16 -11.23
C ARG A 118 14.96 -13.10 -10.12
N LYS A 119 15.61 -14.23 -10.48
CA LYS A 119 16.11 -15.19 -9.49
C LYS A 119 16.99 -14.52 -8.45
N LYS A 120 17.98 -13.74 -8.90
CA LYS A 120 18.89 -13.01 -7.99
C LYS A 120 18.13 -12.08 -7.06
N MET A 121 17.25 -11.23 -7.62
CA MET A 121 16.49 -10.25 -6.83
C MET A 121 15.56 -10.92 -5.82
N VAL A 122 14.89 -12.02 -6.19
CA VAL A 122 14.00 -12.75 -5.28
C VAL A 122 14.80 -13.42 -4.17
N ASP A 123 15.91 -14.11 -4.50
CA ASP A 123 16.75 -14.76 -3.48
C ASP A 123 17.28 -13.72 -2.46
N GLU A 124 17.78 -12.55 -2.90
CA GLU A 124 18.21 -11.45 -2.04
C GLU A 124 17.05 -10.90 -1.18
N MET A 125 15.85 -10.74 -1.76
CA MET A 125 14.66 -10.28 -1.03
C MET A 125 14.20 -11.28 0.03
N LEU A 126 14.20 -12.57 -0.27
CA LEU A 126 13.82 -13.61 0.68
C LEU A 126 14.80 -13.71 1.86
N GLU A 127 16.08 -13.51 1.63
CA GLU A 127 17.08 -13.40 2.69
C GLU A 127 16.85 -12.13 3.54
N TYR A 128 16.63 -10.98 2.90
CA TYR A 128 16.31 -9.73 3.62
C TYR A 128 15.07 -9.87 4.52
N MET A 129 14.06 -10.60 4.05
CA MET A 129 12.83 -10.89 4.78
C MET A 129 12.97 -12.05 5.78
N GLN A 130 14.14 -12.68 5.89
CA GLN A 130 14.39 -13.84 6.75
C GLN A 130 13.41 -15.01 6.49
N ILE A 131 13.02 -15.23 5.23
CA ILE A 131 12.07 -16.26 4.80
C ILE A 131 12.68 -17.20 3.73
N GLY A 132 13.97 -17.08 3.42
CA GLY A 132 14.68 -17.88 2.40
C GLY A 132 14.56 -19.39 2.63
N HIS A 133 14.54 -19.84 3.90
CA HIS A 133 14.34 -21.24 4.28
C HIS A 133 12.95 -21.81 3.89
N ARG A 134 12.00 -20.95 3.50
CA ARG A 134 10.64 -21.31 3.05
C ARG A 134 10.43 -21.12 1.56
N ARG A 135 11.49 -20.87 0.81
CA ARG A 135 11.48 -20.49 -0.61
C ARG A 135 10.55 -21.35 -1.49
N ASP A 136 10.56 -22.65 -1.29
CA ASP A 136 9.81 -23.62 -2.10
C ASP A 136 8.50 -24.09 -1.44
N HIS A 137 8.12 -23.49 -0.29
CA HIS A 137 6.87 -23.79 0.40
C HIS A 137 5.70 -23.02 -0.24
N PHE A 138 4.51 -23.57 -0.13
CA PHE A 138 3.26 -22.94 -0.56
C PHE A 138 2.61 -22.17 0.59
N PRO A 139 1.75 -21.14 0.31
CA PRO A 139 1.12 -20.31 1.35
C PRO A 139 0.48 -21.10 2.48
N ARG A 140 -0.24 -22.18 2.18
CA ARG A 140 -0.89 -23.08 3.18
C ARG A 140 0.08 -23.76 4.15
N GLN A 141 1.37 -23.77 3.87
CA GLN A 141 2.42 -24.38 4.70
C GLN A 141 3.12 -23.35 5.58
N LEU A 142 2.68 -22.08 5.55
CA LEU A 142 3.28 -20.96 6.27
C LEU A 142 2.40 -20.49 7.42
N SER A 143 3.03 -20.03 8.50
CA SER A 143 2.32 -19.26 9.52
C SER A 143 1.85 -17.91 8.98
N GLY A 144 0.86 -17.26 9.64
CA GLY A 144 0.36 -15.94 9.22
C GLY A 144 1.49 -14.90 9.13
N GLY A 145 2.40 -14.86 10.10
CA GLY A 145 3.55 -13.96 10.06
C GLY A 145 4.51 -14.25 8.89
N GLN A 146 4.70 -15.53 8.53
CA GLN A 146 5.48 -15.90 7.35
C GLN A 146 4.79 -15.48 6.06
N GLN A 147 3.47 -15.70 5.95
CA GLN A 147 2.68 -15.26 4.80
C GLN A 147 2.76 -13.73 4.62
N GLN A 148 2.66 -12.97 5.71
CA GLN A 148 2.79 -11.52 5.67
C GLN A 148 4.18 -11.07 5.21
N ARG A 149 5.26 -11.71 5.68
CA ARG A 149 6.62 -11.43 5.18
C ARG A 149 6.74 -11.66 3.67
N VAL A 150 6.12 -12.72 3.14
CA VAL A 150 6.05 -13.00 1.70
C VAL A 150 5.25 -11.91 0.96
N ALA A 151 4.11 -11.49 1.51
CA ALA A 151 3.30 -10.41 0.94
C ALA A 151 4.05 -9.06 0.91
N VAL A 152 4.78 -8.74 1.99
CA VAL A 152 5.64 -7.55 2.04
C VAL A 152 6.80 -7.69 1.05
N ALA A 153 7.48 -8.85 0.98
CA ALA A 153 8.53 -9.12 -0.01
C ALA A 153 8.05 -8.87 -1.44
N ARG A 154 6.86 -9.41 -1.77
CA ARG A 154 6.21 -9.19 -3.08
C ARG A 154 5.94 -7.71 -3.36
N ALA A 155 5.47 -6.97 -2.36
CA ALA A 155 5.20 -5.54 -2.50
C ALA A 155 6.47 -4.72 -2.76
N LEU A 156 7.61 -5.15 -2.22
CA LEU A 156 8.88 -4.42 -2.24
C LEU A 156 9.83 -4.78 -3.38
N ILE A 157 9.67 -5.96 -3.98
CA ILE A 157 10.64 -6.51 -4.93
C ILE A 157 10.95 -5.58 -6.11
N THR A 158 10.02 -4.69 -6.45
CA THR A 158 10.17 -3.68 -7.51
C THR A 158 10.71 -2.34 -7.01
N THR A 159 11.05 -2.20 -5.74
CA THR A 159 11.44 -0.92 -5.11
C THR A 159 10.44 0.20 -5.41
N PRO A 160 9.16 0.04 -5.01
CA PRO A 160 8.11 0.98 -5.40
C PRO A 160 8.29 2.35 -4.74
N LYS A 161 7.77 3.40 -5.37
CA LYS A 161 7.73 4.76 -4.81
C LYS A 161 6.71 4.89 -3.68
N LEU A 162 5.64 4.08 -3.73
CA LEU A 162 4.50 4.11 -2.83
C LEU A 162 4.14 2.70 -2.35
N ILE A 163 3.99 2.54 -1.05
CA ILE A 163 3.39 1.35 -0.45
C ILE A 163 2.02 1.71 0.09
N LEU A 164 1.03 0.90 -0.24
CA LEU A 164 -0.33 0.95 0.25
C LEU A 164 -0.58 -0.28 1.11
N ALA A 165 -0.81 -0.08 2.40
CA ALA A 165 -1.00 -1.13 3.38
C ALA A 165 -2.42 -1.07 3.97
N ASP A 166 -3.25 -2.09 3.70
CA ASP A 166 -4.60 -2.21 4.24
C ASP A 166 -4.59 -3.20 5.41
N GLU A 167 -4.68 -2.70 6.64
CA GLU A 167 -4.66 -3.47 7.88
C GLU A 167 -3.48 -4.48 7.94
N PRO A 168 -2.22 -4.07 7.71
CA PRO A 168 -1.10 -5.00 7.46
C PRO A 168 -0.78 -5.94 8.62
N THR A 169 -1.34 -5.69 9.80
CA THR A 169 -1.13 -6.47 11.03
C THR A 169 -2.41 -7.14 11.56
N GLY A 170 -3.55 -6.93 10.90
CA GLY A 170 -4.87 -7.30 11.41
C GLY A 170 -5.08 -8.80 11.64
N ASN A 171 -4.35 -9.67 10.92
CA ASN A 171 -4.43 -11.14 11.06
C ASN A 171 -3.19 -11.75 11.75
N LEU A 172 -2.41 -10.93 12.46
CA LEU A 172 -1.18 -11.35 13.11
C LEU A 172 -1.28 -11.26 14.64
N ASP A 173 -0.53 -12.12 15.32
CA ASP A 173 -0.25 -11.93 16.74
C ASP A 173 0.62 -10.67 16.96
N SER A 174 0.68 -10.22 18.21
CA SER A 174 1.38 -8.97 18.56
C SER A 174 2.86 -8.98 18.16
N GLN A 175 3.57 -10.12 18.25
CA GLN A 175 4.99 -10.20 17.94
C GLN A 175 5.23 -10.09 16.43
N ASN A 176 4.46 -10.82 15.63
CA ASN A 176 4.56 -10.74 14.17
C ASN A 176 4.08 -9.38 13.64
N GLY A 177 3.03 -8.82 14.23
CA GLY A 177 2.55 -7.48 13.91
C GLY A 177 3.62 -6.41 14.16
N GLU A 178 4.31 -6.47 15.29
CA GLU A 178 5.41 -5.57 15.62
C GLU A 178 6.55 -5.65 14.59
N GLN A 179 6.91 -6.84 14.15
CA GLN A 179 7.95 -7.04 13.13
C GLN A 179 7.56 -6.42 11.79
N VAL A 180 6.28 -6.54 11.38
CA VAL A 180 5.79 -5.91 10.13
C VAL A 180 5.84 -4.39 10.25
N MET A 181 5.44 -3.81 11.39
CA MET A 181 5.51 -2.36 11.60
C MET A 181 6.94 -1.84 11.54
N GLN A 182 7.88 -2.50 12.23
CA GLN A 182 9.30 -2.14 12.17
C GLN A 182 9.87 -2.21 10.75
N MET A 183 9.39 -3.14 9.94
CA MET A 183 9.77 -3.27 8.55
C MET A 183 9.26 -2.08 7.73
N LEU A 184 7.99 -1.68 7.89
CA LEU A 184 7.42 -0.51 7.23
C LEU A 184 8.16 0.78 7.63
N GLU A 185 8.48 0.96 8.92
CA GLU A 185 9.27 2.10 9.40
C GLU A 185 10.66 2.17 8.74
N LYS A 186 11.38 1.03 8.67
CA LYS A 186 12.69 0.97 7.99
C LYS A 186 12.60 1.35 6.52
N LEU A 187 11.56 0.90 5.83
CA LEU A 187 11.32 1.26 4.43
C LEU A 187 11.03 2.74 4.25
N ASN A 188 10.23 3.30 5.15
CA ASN A 188 9.94 4.72 5.15
C ASN A 188 11.20 5.55 5.42
N THR A 189 12.01 5.16 6.40
CA THR A 189 13.31 5.80 6.69
C THR A 189 14.26 5.74 5.48
N ALA A 190 14.16 4.70 4.65
CA ALA A 190 14.89 4.60 3.39
C ALA A 190 14.29 5.45 2.25
N GLY A 191 13.23 6.22 2.52
CA GLY A 191 12.62 7.19 1.60
C GLY A 191 11.36 6.71 0.86
N THR A 192 10.85 5.51 1.15
CA THR A 192 9.60 5.02 0.55
C THR A 192 8.40 5.75 1.16
N THR A 193 7.48 6.22 0.33
CA THR A 193 6.20 6.79 0.78
C THR A 193 5.26 5.66 1.20
N ILE A 194 4.60 5.80 2.36
CA ILE A 194 3.70 4.77 2.87
C ILE A 194 2.35 5.38 3.23
N ILE A 195 1.25 4.75 2.79
CA ILE A 195 -0.10 5.02 3.28
C ILE A 195 -0.63 3.72 3.88
N MET A 196 -0.96 3.75 5.15
CA MET A 196 -1.45 2.62 5.91
C MET A 196 -2.86 2.88 6.41
N VAL A 197 -3.78 1.97 6.16
CA VAL A 197 -5.07 1.92 6.84
C VAL A 197 -4.92 1.04 8.07
N THR A 198 -5.38 1.51 9.24
CA THR A 198 -5.36 0.71 10.46
C THR A 198 -6.44 1.14 11.46
N HIS A 199 -6.90 0.19 12.27
CA HIS A 199 -7.75 0.45 13.44
C HIS A 199 -6.93 0.59 14.74
N SER A 200 -5.66 0.23 14.73
CA SER A 200 -4.77 0.30 15.89
C SER A 200 -4.17 1.70 16.02
N LEU A 201 -4.53 2.41 17.10
CA LEU A 201 -3.94 3.71 17.40
C LEU A 201 -2.42 3.59 17.61
N ASN A 202 -1.95 2.54 18.29
CA ASN A 202 -0.52 2.28 18.52
C ASN A 202 0.27 2.14 17.20
N HIS A 203 -0.33 1.53 16.18
CA HIS A 203 0.31 1.44 14.86
C HIS A 203 0.21 2.77 14.08
N ALA A 204 -0.91 3.50 14.23
CA ALA A 204 -1.09 4.79 13.58
C ALA A 204 -0.11 5.87 14.11
N GLU A 205 0.19 5.85 15.40
CA GLU A 205 1.14 6.77 16.05
C GLU A 205 2.58 6.63 15.55
N ARG A 206 2.91 5.58 14.82
CA ARG A 206 4.21 5.40 14.14
C ARG A 206 4.32 6.15 12.82
N ALA A 207 3.19 6.62 12.29
CA ALA A 207 3.17 7.43 11.08
C ALA A 207 3.47 8.90 11.40
N HIS A 208 4.00 9.64 10.43
CA HIS A 208 4.25 11.07 10.56
C HIS A 208 2.95 11.87 10.64
N ARG A 209 1.83 11.32 10.12
CA ARG A 209 0.53 11.96 10.12
C ARG A 209 -0.58 10.93 10.21
N ILE A 210 -1.57 11.24 11.05
CA ILE A 210 -2.79 10.45 11.19
C ILE A 210 -3.95 11.25 10.59
N ILE A 211 -4.66 10.62 9.67
CA ILE A 211 -5.85 11.14 9.02
C ILE A 211 -7.04 10.35 9.52
N ASN A 212 -8.06 11.04 10.03
CA ASN A 212 -9.31 10.41 10.46
C ASN A 212 -10.36 10.57 9.37
N LEU A 213 -10.83 9.44 8.85
CA LEU A 213 -11.91 9.35 7.87
C LEU A 213 -13.21 8.96 8.56
N PHE A 214 -14.29 9.69 8.29
CA PHE A 214 -15.62 9.40 8.80
C PHE A 214 -16.66 9.68 7.70
N ASP A 215 -17.56 8.74 7.45
CA ASP A 215 -18.59 8.83 6.40
C ASP A 215 -18.08 9.40 5.07
N GLY A 216 -16.95 8.87 4.61
CA GLY A 216 -16.34 9.25 3.35
C GLY A 216 -15.64 10.61 3.32
N LYS A 217 -15.47 11.28 4.47
CA LYS A 217 -14.81 12.59 4.58
C LYS A 217 -13.61 12.55 5.51
N ILE A 218 -12.59 13.31 5.19
CA ILE A 218 -11.51 13.60 6.14
C ILE A 218 -12.05 14.62 7.16
N ILE A 219 -12.04 14.25 8.44
CA ILE A 219 -12.58 15.11 9.52
C ILE A 219 -11.48 15.77 10.34
N THR A 220 -10.36 15.10 10.55
CA THR A 220 -9.21 15.65 11.29
C THR A 220 -7.89 15.10 10.75
N GLU A 221 -6.82 15.90 10.89
CA GLU A 221 -5.44 15.50 10.61
C GLU A 221 -4.58 15.85 11.82
N GLN A 222 -3.80 14.87 12.30
CA GLN A 222 -2.80 15.06 13.35
C GLN A 222 -1.42 14.87 12.72
N VAL A 223 -0.57 15.88 12.81
CA VAL A 223 0.73 15.90 12.17
C VAL A 223 1.82 15.82 13.23
N ASP A 224 2.76 14.90 13.09
CA ASP A 224 4.02 14.95 13.81
C ASP A 224 4.86 16.13 13.28
N ARG A 225 5.10 17.13 14.15
CA ARG A 225 5.83 18.36 13.81
C ARG A 225 7.32 18.12 13.53
N THR A 226 7.83 16.93 13.80
CA THR A 226 9.25 16.60 13.58
C THR A 226 9.51 16.10 12.15
N PHE A 227 8.47 15.75 11.39
CA PHE A 227 8.64 15.29 10.02
C PHE A 227 9.10 16.41 9.08
N GLN A 228 10.28 16.24 8.48
CA GLN A 228 10.77 17.08 7.39
C GLN A 228 10.71 16.29 6.07
N PRO A 229 9.92 16.72 5.08
CA PRO A 229 9.84 16.03 3.80
C PRO A 229 11.19 16.06 3.08
N ILE A 230 11.52 14.95 2.42
CA ILE A 230 12.73 14.86 1.60
C ILE A 230 12.54 15.76 0.36
N TYR A 231 13.10 16.94 0.40
CA TYR A 231 13.23 17.79 -0.79
C TYR A 231 14.43 17.30 -1.60
N ASN A 232 14.20 16.82 -2.83
CA ASN A 232 15.31 16.60 -3.77
C ASN A 232 15.95 17.97 -4.08
N LEU A 233 17.14 18.23 -3.55
CA LEU A 233 17.99 19.39 -3.89
C LEU A 233 18.70 19.21 -5.26
N ASN A 234 18.04 18.59 -6.22
CA ASN A 234 18.54 18.47 -7.59
C ASN A 234 17.40 18.82 -8.56
N SER A 235 17.30 20.11 -8.84
CA SER A 235 16.70 20.69 -10.06
C SER A 235 17.82 21.29 -10.89
#